data_d789219215e109bcf251cf08f16214ed
#
_entry.id   d789219215e109bcf251cf08f16214ed
#
_cell.length_a   1.000
_cell.length_b   1.000
_cell.length_c   1.000
_cell.angle_alpha   90.00
_cell.angle_beta   90.00
_cell.angle_gamma   90.00
#
_symmetry.space_group_name_H-M   'P 1'
#
loop_
_entity.id
_entity.type
_entity.pdbx_description
1 polymer ?
#
loop_
_entity_poly.entity_id
_entity_poly.type
_entity_poly.pdbx_seq_one_letter_code
_entity_poly.pdbx_strand_id
1 'polypeptide(L)'
;MTLRMPVALVLMVLFSSDLLAQGFAESDKIERKHRDYAGKPCLETTGISRPLASNPRILNHAVNLDNHCSERIRAKVCYYKTDQCTDVEVPGKSTKEQIIGTFPAMQVFRYDVKEQF
;
A
#
# COMPACT_ATOMS: atom_id res chain seq x y z
N MET A 1 51.04 56.56 -3.78
CA MET A 1 50.82 55.22 -3.20
C MET A 1 49.38 54.90 -3.22
N THR A 2 49.05 54.06 -4.12
CA THR A 2 47.68 53.60 -4.20
C THR A 2 47.53 52.32 -3.41
N LEU A 3 46.72 52.41 -2.44
CA LEU A 3 46.36 51.25 -1.68
C LEU A 3 45.31 50.48 -2.45
N ARG A 4 45.66 49.35 -2.88
CA ARG A 4 44.70 48.48 -3.51
C ARG A 4 44.14 47.53 -2.49
N MET A 5 42.97 47.80 -2.14
CA MET A 5 42.22 46.82 -1.37
C MET A 5 41.80 45.69 -2.31
N PRO A 6 42.16 44.51 -2.01
CA PRO A 6 41.56 43.40 -2.74
C PRO A 6 40.09 43.36 -2.33
N VAL A 7 39.29 43.52 -3.27
CA VAL A 7 37.88 43.21 -3.07
C VAL A 7 37.83 41.71 -2.78
N ALA A 8 37.68 41.45 -1.52
CA ALA A 8 37.39 40.08 -1.16
C ALA A 8 36.01 39.74 -1.76
N LEU A 9 36.06 39.05 -2.83
CA LEU A 9 34.90 38.50 -3.39
C LEU A 9 34.42 37.40 -2.45
N VAL A 10 33.52 37.76 -1.60
CA VAL A 10 32.84 36.74 -0.80
C VAL A 10 31.92 36.05 -1.75
N LEU A 11 32.40 34.94 -2.24
CA LEU A 11 31.54 34.04 -2.97
C LEU A 11 30.61 33.43 -1.97
N MET A 12 29.46 34.00 -1.87
CA MET A 12 28.34 33.36 -1.20
C MET A 12 27.92 32.21 -2.05
N VAL A 13 28.44 31.08 -1.75
CA VAL A 13 27.92 29.86 -2.33
C VAL A 13 26.58 29.61 -1.71
N LEU A 14 25.57 30.01 -2.43
CA LEU A 14 24.21 29.66 -2.07
C LEU A 14 24.01 28.19 -2.37
N PHE A 15 24.12 27.41 -1.34
CA PHE A 15 23.70 26.02 -1.45
C PHE A 15 22.21 26.00 -1.48
N SER A 16 21.71 25.74 -2.63
CA SER A 16 20.29 25.49 -2.77
C SER A 16 19.93 24.27 -1.94
N SER A 17 18.92 24.46 -1.16
CA SER A 17 18.33 23.39 -0.37
C SER A 17 17.48 22.44 -1.20
N ASP A 18 17.77 22.32 -2.46
CA ASP A 18 16.96 21.49 -3.37
C ASP A 18 17.01 20.00 -3.04
N LEU A 19 18.02 19.58 -2.30
CA LEU A 19 18.15 18.19 -1.88
C LEU A 19 17.03 17.73 -0.96
N LEU A 20 16.43 18.63 -0.21
CA LEU A 20 15.32 18.29 0.69
C LEU A 20 14.00 18.08 -0.04
N ALA A 21 13.81 18.72 -1.17
CA ALA A 21 12.58 18.57 -1.94
C ALA A 21 12.46 17.20 -2.61
N GLN A 22 13.57 16.55 -2.90
CA GLN A 22 13.56 15.24 -3.55
C GLN A 22 13.12 14.11 -2.63
N GLY A 23 13.31 14.24 -1.33
CA GLY A 23 12.89 13.22 -0.36
C GLY A 23 11.38 13.12 -0.19
N PHE A 24 10.65 14.17 -0.49
CA PHE A 24 9.19 14.18 -0.34
C PHE A 24 8.44 13.63 -1.55
N ALA A 25 9.06 13.59 -2.71
CA ALA A 25 8.43 13.08 -3.92
C ALA A 25 8.14 11.57 -3.84
N GLU A 26 8.91 10.84 -3.06
CA GLU A 26 8.69 9.41 -2.87
C GLU A 26 7.52 9.11 -1.94
N SER A 27 7.17 10.03 -1.06
CA SER A 27 6.05 9.82 -0.14
C SER A 27 4.69 9.80 -0.85
N ASP A 28 4.59 10.39 -2.02
CA ASP A 28 3.37 10.37 -2.82
C ASP A 28 3.03 8.98 -3.36
N LYS A 29 3.97 8.06 -3.33
CA LYS A 29 3.78 6.67 -3.75
C LYS A 29 3.24 5.79 -2.63
N ILE A 30 3.11 6.30 -1.42
CA ILE A 30 2.54 5.56 -0.31
C ILE A 30 1.05 5.37 -0.58
N GLU A 31 0.61 4.13 -0.59
CA GLU A 31 -0.80 3.81 -0.77
C GLU A 31 -1.65 4.47 0.29
N ARG A 32 -2.73 5.08 -0.16
CA ARG A 32 -3.70 5.67 0.75
C ARG A 32 -4.49 4.57 1.44
N LYS A 33 -4.60 4.68 2.74
CA LYS A 33 -5.34 3.72 3.56
C LYS A 33 -6.29 4.46 4.49
N HIS A 34 -7.43 3.85 4.73
CA HIS A 34 -8.31 4.31 5.80
C HIS A 34 -7.63 4.03 7.13
N ARG A 35 -7.63 5.02 7.99
CA ARG A 35 -7.02 4.93 9.31
C ARG A 35 -8.01 5.37 10.38
N ASP A 36 -7.88 4.78 11.55
CA ASP A 36 -8.63 5.25 12.71
C ASP A 36 -8.01 6.54 13.27
N TYR A 37 -8.63 7.11 14.28
CA TYR A 37 -8.13 8.35 14.90
C TYR A 37 -6.79 8.18 15.60
N ALA A 38 -6.38 6.95 15.90
CA ALA A 38 -5.07 6.66 16.47
C ALA A 38 -3.99 6.45 15.38
N GLY A 39 -4.37 6.53 14.10
CA GLY A 39 -3.47 6.36 12.98
C GLY A 39 -3.23 4.92 12.56
N LYS A 40 -3.95 3.96 13.13
CA LYS A 40 -3.84 2.55 12.73
C LYS A 40 -4.67 2.28 11.49
N PRO A 41 -4.19 1.45 10.57
CA PRO A 41 -4.99 1.06 9.42
C PRO A 41 -6.30 0.39 9.84
N CYS A 42 -7.40 0.78 9.23
CA CYS A 42 -8.70 0.18 9.49
C CYS A 42 -8.81 -1.26 9.01
N LEU A 43 -8.18 -1.55 7.89
CA LEU A 43 -8.29 -2.83 7.21
C LEU A 43 -7.04 -3.67 7.46
N GLU A 44 -7.23 -4.83 8.09
CA GLU A 44 -6.20 -5.84 8.24
C GLU A 44 -6.48 -6.96 7.27
N THR A 45 -5.44 -7.45 6.59
CA THR A 45 -5.59 -8.47 5.56
C THR A 45 -4.69 -9.66 5.82
N THR A 46 -5.18 -10.84 5.47
CA THR A 46 -4.44 -12.09 5.59
C THR A 46 -4.74 -12.98 4.39
N GLY A 47 -3.71 -13.52 3.76
CA GLY A 47 -3.86 -14.49 2.69
C GLY A 47 -4.13 -15.89 3.25
N ILE A 48 -5.08 -16.60 2.65
CA ILE A 48 -5.50 -17.93 3.07
C ILE A 48 -5.62 -18.82 1.83
N SER A 49 -5.02 -20.01 1.89
CA SER A 49 -5.21 -21.06 0.88
C SER A 49 -6.13 -22.13 1.44
N ARG A 50 -7.26 -22.36 0.77
CA ARG A 50 -8.25 -23.34 1.20
C ARG A 50 -8.41 -24.44 0.15
N PRO A 51 -8.20 -25.71 0.51
CA PRO A 51 -8.48 -26.81 -0.42
C PRO A 51 -9.97 -26.89 -0.77
N LEU A 52 -10.25 -27.19 -2.03
CA LEU A 52 -11.61 -27.49 -2.45
C LEU A 52 -12.07 -28.83 -1.86
N ALA A 53 -13.31 -28.87 -1.39
CA ALA A 53 -13.89 -30.10 -0.86
C ALA A 53 -13.98 -31.19 -1.94
N SER A 54 -14.23 -30.82 -3.19
CA SER A 54 -14.33 -31.75 -4.31
C SER A 54 -12.98 -32.24 -4.82
N ASN A 55 -11.92 -31.46 -4.63
CA ASN A 55 -10.58 -31.81 -5.05
C ASN A 55 -9.54 -31.10 -4.19
N PRO A 56 -8.97 -31.79 -3.16
CA PRO A 56 -8.02 -31.15 -2.25
C PRO A 56 -6.70 -30.69 -2.89
N ARG A 57 -6.44 -31.09 -4.13
CA ARG A 57 -5.27 -30.62 -4.88
C ARG A 57 -5.45 -29.24 -5.47
N ILE A 58 -6.67 -28.76 -5.52
CA ILE A 58 -7.00 -27.43 -6.02
C ILE A 58 -7.24 -26.53 -4.81
N LEU A 59 -6.53 -25.40 -4.79
CA LEU A 59 -6.62 -24.47 -3.68
C LEU A 59 -7.31 -23.18 -4.11
N ASN A 60 -8.27 -22.74 -3.32
CA ASN A 60 -8.81 -21.39 -3.41
C ASN A 60 -7.87 -20.45 -2.69
N HIS A 61 -7.42 -19.42 -3.39
CA HIS A 61 -6.70 -18.30 -2.79
C HIS A 61 -7.69 -17.27 -2.34
N ALA A 62 -7.78 -17.06 -1.06
CA ALA A 62 -8.66 -16.09 -0.46
C ALA A 62 -7.87 -15.06 0.32
N VAL A 63 -8.40 -13.86 0.39
CA VAL A 63 -7.87 -12.82 1.26
C VAL A 63 -8.93 -12.50 2.29
N ASN A 64 -8.57 -12.63 3.55
CA ASN A 64 -9.42 -12.25 4.66
C ASN A 64 -9.20 -10.77 4.94
N LEU A 65 -10.30 -10.00 4.93
CA LEU A 65 -10.26 -8.56 5.16
C LEU A 65 -11.06 -8.25 6.42
N ASP A 66 -10.37 -7.73 7.40
CA ASP A 66 -10.96 -7.36 8.68
C ASP A 66 -10.98 -5.84 8.83
N ASN A 67 -12.18 -5.26 8.83
CA ASN A 67 -12.40 -3.84 9.02
C ASN A 67 -12.83 -3.55 10.46
N HIS A 68 -11.92 -3.02 11.25
CA HIS A 68 -12.23 -2.69 12.64
C HIS A 68 -12.75 -1.25 12.82
N CYS A 69 -12.79 -0.44 11.77
CA CYS A 69 -13.39 0.88 11.81
C CYS A 69 -14.89 0.82 11.54
N SER A 70 -15.59 1.90 11.81
CA SER A 70 -17.04 1.97 11.63
C SER A 70 -17.47 2.23 10.19
N GLU A 71 -16.58 2.75 9.36
CA GLU A 71 -16.87 3.06 7.98
C GLU A 71 -16.69 1.85 7.08
N ARG A 72 -17.56 1.76 6.06
CA ARG A 72 -17.42 0.77 5.01
C ARG A 72 -16.21 1.10 4.16
N ILE A 73 -15.42 0.08 3.82
CA ILE A 73 -14.24 0.22 2.98
C ILE A 73 -14.43 -0.57 1.71
N ARG A 74 -14.20 0.10 0.58
CA ARG A 74 -14.12 -0.54 -0.73
C ARG A 74 -12.67 -0.72 -1.08
N ALA A 75 -12.33 -1.89 -1.60
CA ALA A 75 -10.97 -2.21 -1.96
C ALA A 75 -10.91 -3.08 -3.21
N LYS A 76 -9.78 -3.01 -3.90
CA LYS A 76 -9.40 -3.95 -4.93
C LYS A 76 -8.40 -4.91 -4.38
N VAL A 77 -8.67 -6.19 -4.49
CA VAL A 77 -7.74 -7.25 -4.10
C VAL A 77 -7.19 -7.88 -5.36
N CYS A 78 -5.89 -7.79 -5.54
CA CYS A 78 -5.21 -8.26 -6.74
C CYS A 78 -4.15 -9.27 -6.39
N TYR A 79 -3.82 -10.16 -7.33
CA TYR A 79 -2.54 -10.85 -7.24
C TYR A 79 -1.41 -9.84 -7.40
N TYR A 80 -0.35 -10.03 -6.63
CA TYR A 80 0.76 -9.09 -6.56
C TYR A 80 1.28 -8.70 -7.93
N LYS A 81 1.33 -7.39 -8.19
CA LYS A 81 1.80 -6.82 -9.46
C LYS A 81 1.09 -7.34 -10.70
N THR A 82 -0.20 -7.64 -10.58
CA THR A 82 -1.02 -8.06 -11.71
C THR A 82 -2.27 -7.21 -11.83
N ASP A 83 -2.93 -7.31 -12.97
CA ASP A 83 -4.22 -6.69 -13.21
C ASP A 83 -5.39 -7.61 -12.87
N GLN A 84 -5.10 -8.80 -12.33
CA GLN A 84 -6.13 -9.74 -11.89
C GLN A 84 -6.64 -9.32 -10.52
N CYS A 85 -7.67 -8.51 -10.53
CA CYS A 85 -8.23 -7.89 -9.34
C CYS A 85 -9.69 -8.25 -9.15
N THR A 86 -10.12 -8.24 -7.90
CA THR A 86 -11.50 -8.42 -7.51
C THR A 86 -11.89 -7.27 -6.60
N ASP A 87 -13.03 -6.65 -6.91
CA ASP A 87 -13.57 -5.60 -6.05
C ASP A 87 -14.28 -6.21 -4.85
N VAL A 88 -14.04 -5.64 -3.69
CA VAL A 88 -14.64 -6.09 -2.45
C VAL A 88 -15.08 -4.91 -1.62
N GLU A 89 -16.17 -5.10 -0.89
CA GLU A 89 -16.69 -4.10 0.02
C GLU A 89 -16.79 -4.73 1.41
N VAL A 90 -16.12 -4.12 2.39
CA VAL A 90 -16.11 -4.61 3.76
C VAL A 90 -16.87 -3.62 4.61
N PRO A 91 -18.05 -4.00 5.12
CA PRO A 91 -18.81 -3.14 6.04
C PRO A 91 -18.00 -2.81 7.29
N GLY A 92 -18.39 -1.73 7.96
CA GLY A 92 -17.74 -1.36 9.21
C GLY A 92 -17.89 -2.44 10.28
N LYS A 93 -16.85 -2.64 11.07
CA LYS A 93 -16.85 -3.61 12.18
C LYS A 93 -17.14 -5.04 11.73
N SER A 94 -16.71 -5.40 10.53
CA SER A 94 -16.95 -6.73 10.00
C SER A 94 -15.73 -7.29 9.28
N THR A 95 -15.78 -8.59 9.05
CA THR A 95 -14.74 -9.34 8.35
C THR A 95 -15.34 -9.96 7.10
N LYS A 96 -14.58 -9.95 6.01
CA LYS A 96 -14.99 -10.57 4.77
C LYS A 96 -13.83 -11.36 4.18
N GLU A 97 -14.13 -12.56 3.69
CA GLU A 97 -13.18 -13.37 2.96
C GLU A 97 -13.50 -13.29 1.47
N GLN A 98 -12.52 -12.92 0.67
CA GLN A 98 -12.68 -12.79 -0.78
C GLN A 98 -11.78 -13.76 -1.50
N ILE A 99 -12.37 -14.62 -2.31
CA ILE A 99 -11.62 -15.52 -3.18
C ILE A 99 -11.13 -14.72 -4.38
N ILE A 100 -9.83 -14.78 -4.64
CA ILE A 100 -9.23 -14.06 -5.76
C ILE A 100 -8.78 -14.98 -6.89
N GLY A 101 -8.72 -16.28 -6.65
CA GLY A 101 -8.38 -17.24 -7.68
C GLY A 101 -8.36 -18.66 -7.17
N THR A 102 -8.22 -19.58 -8.10
CA THR A 102 -8.18 -21.03 -7.83
C THR A 102 -7.05 -21.63 -8.64
N PHE A 103 -6.10 -22.27 -7.98
CA PHE A 103 -4.92 -22.84 -8.63
C PHE A 103 -4.55 -24.20 -8.06
N PRO A 104 -4.08 -25.13 -8.91
CA PRO A 104 -3.60 -26.42 -8.42
C PRO A 104 -2.32 -26.22 -7.60
N ALA A 105 -2.25 -26.85 -6.44
CA ALA A 105 -1.06 -27.04 -5.62
C ALA A 105 -0.27 -25.81 -5.22
N MET A 106 -0.77 -24.57 -5.45
CA MET A 106 -0.09 -23.36 -5.03
C MET A 106 -0.57 -22.95 -3.65
N GLN A 107 0.20 -23.25 -2.61
CA GLN A 107 -0.17 -22.93 -1.23
C GLN A 107 0.16 -21.50 -0.82
N VAL A 108 1.20 -20.92 -1.39
CA VAL A 108 1.65 -19.56 -1.07
C VAL A 108 1.41 -18.66 -2.27
N PHE A 109 0.79 -17.53 -2.01
CA PHE A 109 0.54 -16.52 -3.03
C PHE A 109 0.76 -15.13 -2.46
N ARG A 110 1.02 -14.18 -3.33
CA ARG A 110 1.13 -12.77 -2.96
C ARG A 110 -0.04 -12.00 -3.50
N TYR A 111 -0.49 -11.03 -2.74
CA TYR A 111 -1.60 -10.18 -3.11
C TYR A 111 -1.35 -8.73 -2.71
N ASP A 112 -2.04 -7.83 -3.36
CA ASP A 112 -2.10 -6.41 -3.03
C ASP A 112 -3.54 -6.02 -2.74
N VAL A 113 -3.73 -5.16 -1.76
CA VAL A 113 -5.03 -4.58 -1.45
C VAL A 113 -4.94 -3.07 -1.64
N LYS A 114 -5.74 -2.55 -2.55
CA LYS A 114 -5.83 -1.11 -2.81
C LYS A 114 -7.18 -0.59 -2.34
N GLU A 115 -7.15 0.23 -1.31
CA GLU A 115 -8.37 0.84 -0.78
C GLU A 115 -8.82 1.98 -1.69
N GLN A 116 -10.13 2.10 -1.86
CA GLN A 116 -10.76 3.15 -2.67
C GLN A 116 -11.30 4.26 -1.76
N PHE A 117 -11.22 5.48 -2.26
CA PHE A 117 -11.68 6.67 -1.55
C PHE A 117 -12.69 7.45 -2.36
#